data_e2e808045226fe4265c050ad26b0c9c0
#
_entry.id   e2e808045226fe4265c050ad26b0c9c0
#
_cell.length_a   1.000
_cell.length_b   1.000
_cell.length_c   1.000
_cell.angle_alpha   90.00
_cell.angle_beta   90.00
_cell.angle_gamma   90.00
#
_symmetry.space_group_name_H-M   'P 1'
#
loop_
_entity.id
_entity.type
_entity.pdbx_description
1 polymer ?
#
loop_
_entity_poly.entity_id
_entity_poly.type
_entity_poly.pdbx_seq_one_letter_code
_entity_poly.pdbx_strand_id
1 'polypeptide(L)'
;FFINLQEIKGIKFGTRTPINYFDCFYNSELFLRAHGTYSIKVTEPLKFYAEAIPRNAESVDINDINEQYLNEFLEALQAAINQMSADGTRISFVTSKARELSKYMANVLDEEWNQNRGMQVQSVGIGSLSYDEESQKLINMRNQGAMLSDPSVREGYVQGAIARGVEAAGSNTAGAGAAFMGVGLGMNAAGNMAGAFSASNQQQMQYQQAQQQHCLLYTSPSPRDRQKSR
;
A
#
# COMPACT_ATOMS: atom_id res chain seq x y z
N PHE A 1 5.94 -39.64 22.62
CA PHE A 1 6.22 -38.45 21.84
C PHE A 1 6.46 -37.25 22.75
N PHE A 2 7.40 -36.38 22.36
CA PHE A 2 7.64 -35.08 23.00
C PHE A 2 7.14 -34.00 22.09
N ILE A 3 6.27 -33.13 22.59
CA ILE A 3 5.73 -31.98 21.83
C ILE A 3 6.26 -30.70 22.47
N ASN A 4 6.89 -29.85 21.66
CA ASN A 4 7.35 -28.52 22.09
C ASN A 4 6.16 -27.59 22.29
N LEU A 5 5.92 -27.17 23.53
CA LEU A 5 4.85 -26.21 23.87
C LEU A 5 5.32 -24.75 23.87
N GLN A 6 6.59 -24.51 23.59
CA GLN A 6 7.10 -23.16 23.44
C GLN A 6 6.66 -22.55 22.10
N GLU A 7 6.69 -21.24 22.02
CA GLU A 7 6.46 -20.54 20.77
C GLU A 7 7.57 -20.88 19.76
N ILE A 8 7.18 -21.43 18.62
CA ILE A 8 8.06 -21.77 17.51
C ILE A 8 8.10 -20.56 16.58
N LYS A 9 9.27 -19.92 16.51
CA LYS A 9 9.48 -18.65 15.80
C LYS A 9 10.21 -18.83 14.49
N GLY A 10 10.04 -17.82 13.61
CA GLY A 10 10.87 -17.72 12.40
C GLY A 10 10.44 -18.64 11.26
N ILE A 11 9.20 -19.13 11.28
CA ILE A 11 8.65 -19.92 10.18
C ILE A 11 8.46 -18.98 8.98
N LYS A 12 9.12 -19.26 7.88
CA LYS A 12 9.11 -18.41 6.69
C LYS A 12 7.88 -18.65 5.84
N PHE A 13 7.33 -17.58 5.30
CA PHE A 13 6.27 -17.64 4.29
C PHE A 13 6.56 -16.69 3.13
N GLY A 14 5.96 -16.98 1.98
CA GLY A 14 5.98 -16.11 0.81
C GLY A 14 4.79 -16.44 -0.09
N THR A 15 4.16 -15.38 -0.61
CA THR A 15 3.03 -15.53 -1.53
C THR A 15 3.51 -15.92 -2.92
N ARG A 16 3.01 -17.03 -3.46
CA ARG A 16 3.30 -17.48 -4.84
C ARG A 16 2.53 -16.64 -5.85
N THR A 17 1.28 -16.36 -5.55
CA THR A 17 0.38 -15.50 -6.35
C THR A 17 0.26 -14.13 -5.69
N PRO A 18 0.07 -13.06 -6.47
CA PRO A 18 -0.18 -11.74 -5.90
C PRO A 18 -1.47 -11.73 -5.08
N ILE A 19 -1.42 -11.02 -3.96
CA ILE A 19 -2.56 -10.70 -3.12
C ILE A 19 -3.22 -9.44 -3.66
N ASN A 20 -4.54 -9.45 -3.84
CA ASN A 20 -5.28 -8.26 -4.20
C ASN A 20 -5.58 -7.41 -2.96
N TYR A 21 -5.36 -6.10 -3.05
CA TYR A 21 -5.58 -5.12 -2.00
C TYR A 21 -6.23 -3.88 -2.57
N PHE A 22 -7.44 -3.54 -2.12
CA PHE A 22 -8.06 -2.28 -2.46
C PHE A 22 -7.56 -1.18 -1.52
N ASP A 23 -6.85 -0.20 -2.05
CA ASP A 23 -6.35 0.93 -1.27
C ASP A 23 -7.24 2.16 -1.47
N CYS A 24 -7.94 2.57 -0.41
CA CYS A 24 -8.84 3.73 -0.42
C CYS A 24 -8.14 5.04 -0.77
N PHE A 25 -6.85 5.17 -0.46
CA PHE A 25 -6.10 6.38 -0.79
C PHE A 25 -5.80 6.49 -2.29
N TYR A 26 -5.41 5.36 -2.90
CA TYR A 26 -5.19 5.29 -4.34
C TYR A 26 -6.50 5.12 -5.12
N ASN A 27 -7.60 4.71 -4.44
CA ASN A 27 -8.89 4.34 -5.03
C ASN A 27 -8.70 3.34 -6.17
N SER A 28 -7.90 2.33 -5.93
CA SER A 28 -7.50 1.32 -6.91
C SER A 28 -7.17 0.01 -6.23
N GLU A 29 -7.35 -1.08 -6.97
CA GLU A 29 -6.84 -2.38 -6.59
C GLU A 29 -5.35 -2.46 -6.89
N LEU A 30 -4.58 -2.91 -5.92
CA LEU A 30 -3.15 -3.11 -6.00
C LEU A 30 -2.84 -4.60 -5.84
N PHE A 31 -1.98 -5.12 -6.68
CA PHE A 31 -1.50 -6.48 -6.61
C PHE A 31 -0.12 -6.50 -5.96
N LEU A 32 -0.01 -7.26 -4.88
CA LEU A 32 1.22 -7.28 -4.07
C LEU A 32 1.64 -8.69 -3.74
N ARG A 33 2.94 -8.87 -3.57
CA ARG A 33 3.53 -10.07 -3.01
C ARG A 33 4.10 -9.76 -1.65
N ALA A 34 3.84 -10.63 -0.69
CA ALA A 34 4.32 -10.53 0.67
C ALA A 34 5.24 -11.69 1.00
N HIS A 35 6.30 -11.42 1.74
CA HIS A 35 7.08 -12.45 2.40
C HIS A 35 7.45 -12.01 3.80
N GLY A 36 7.65 -12.98 4.66
CA GLY A 36 7.95 -12.69 6.05
C GLY A 36 8.13 -13.95 6.88
N THR A 37 7.88 -13.77 8.16
CA THR A 37 7.93 -14.87 9.13
C THR A 37 6.71 -14.84 10.02
N TYR A 38 6.31 -15.99 10.51
CA TYR A 38 5.30 -16.09 11.53
C TYR A 38 5.74 -17.04 12.66
N SER A 39 5.01 -17.02 13.75
CA SER A 39 5.22 -17.93 14.85
C SER A 39 3.92 -18.62 15.23
N ILE A 40 4.05 -19.86 15.67
CA ILE A 40 2.96 -20.68 16.16
C ILE A 40 3.25 -21.20 17.57
N LYS A 41 2.19 -21.55 18.27
CA LYS A 41 2.28 -22.22 19.57
C LYS A 41 1.26 -23.34 19.61
N VAL A 42 1.71 -24.51 20.10
CA VAL A 42 0.79 -25.61 20.40
C VAL A 42 0.07 -25.29 21.71
N THR A 43 -1.25 -25.21 21.65
CA THR A 43 -2.14 -24.93 22.79
C THR A 43 -2.70 -26.20 23.41
N GLU A 44 -3.09 -27.17 22.56
CA GLU A 44 -3.63 -28.46 22.98
C GLU A 44 -2.82 -29.63 22.37
N PRO A 45 -1.82 -30.15 23.06
CA PRO A 45 -0.88 -31.13 22.49
C PRO A 45 -1.53 -32.44 22.09
N LEU A 46 -2.61 -32.85 22.73
CA LEU A 46 -3.32 -34.11 22.38
C LEU A 46 -4.06 -33.95 21.03
N LYS A 47 -4.71 -32.84 20.81
CA LYS A 47 -5.34 -32.57 19.52
C LYS A 47 -4.30 -32.41 18.42
N PHE A 48 -3.24 -31.66 18.71
CA PHE A 48 -2.15 -31.46 17.76
C PHE A 48 -1.52 -32.80 17.33
N TYR A 49 -1.30 -33.74 18.29
CA TYR A 49 -0.81 -35.06 17.99
C TYR A 49 -1.79 -35.87 17.14
N ALA A 50 -3.08 -35.80 17.44
CA ALA A 50 -4.10 -36.60 16.74
C ALA A 50 -4.37 -36.10 15.30
N GLU A 51 -4.35 -34.82 15.11
CA GLU A 51 -4.85 -34.17 13.86
C GLU A 51 -3.73 -33.64 12.97
N ALA A 52 -2.63 -33.11 13.54
CA ALA A 52 -1.59 -32.46 12.77
C ALA A 52 -0.38 -33.36 12.48
N ILE A 53 -0.17 -34.42 13.25
CA ILE A 53 1.00 -35.29 13.10
C ILE A 53 0.64 -36.53 12.31
N PRO A 54 1.35 -36.86 11.21
CA PRO A 54 1.15 -38.07 10.44
C PRO A 54 1.42 -39.33 11.33
N ARG A 55 0.53 -40.31 11.28
CA ARG A 55 0.58 -41.50 12.14
C ARG A 55 1.84 -42.33 11.97
N ASN A 56 2.49 -42.25 10.82
CA ASN A 56 3.68 -43.05 10.48
C ASN A 56 4.99 -42.28 10.72
N ALA A 57 4.94 -41.06 11.27
CA ALA A 57 6.12 -40.24 11.48
C ALA A 57 6.76 -40.58 12.83
N GLU A 58 8.05 -40.87 12.85
CA GLU A 58 8.85 -41.00 14.05
C GLU A 58 9.24 -39.64 14.64
N SER A 59 9.49 -38.67 13.76
CA SER A 59 9.72 -37.26 14.09
C SER A 59 9.07 -36.37 13.04
N VAL A 60 8.64 -35.19 13.44
CA VAL A 60 8.04 -34.20 12.56
C VAL A 60 8.76 -32.87 12.77
N ASP A 61 9.32 -32.34 11.72
CA ASP A 61 9.91 -30.99 11.71
C ASP A 61 8.85 -29.93 11.46
N ILE A 62 9.10 -28.73 11.96
CA ILE A 62 8.18 -27.59 11.74
C ILE A 62 8.03 -27.23 10.27
N ASN A 63 9.04 -27.50 9.44
CA ASN A 63 8.97 -27.23 8.01
C ASN A 63 7.99 -28.18 7.31
N ASP A 64 7.86 -29.42 7.75
CA ASP A 64 6.88 -30.38 7.22
C ASP A 64 5.46 -29.90 7.51
N ILE A 65 5.22 -29.38 8.71
CA ILE A 65 3.94 -28.79 9.12
C ILE A 65 3.68 -27.51 8.31
N ASN A 66 4.68 -26.67 8.14
CA ASN A 66 4.57 -25.44 7.38
C ASN A 66 4.21 -25.73 5.91
N GLU A 67 4.83 -26.71 5.28
CA GLU A 67 4.52 -27.07 3.89
C GLU A 67 3.07 -27.53 3.74
N GLN A 68 2.56 -28.31 4.68
CA GLN A 68 1.20 -28.81 4.69
C GLN A 68 0.16 -27.69 4.88
N TYR A 69 0.40 -26.78 5.81
CA TYR A 69 -0.58 -25.74 6.21
C TYR A 69 -0.30 -24.36 5.63
N LEU A 70 0.73 -24.23 4.79
CA LEU A 70 1.08 -22.96 4.18
C LEU A 70 -0.07 -22.33 3.36
N ASN A 71 -0.84 -23.15 2.66
CA ASN A 71 -1.96 -22.65 1.85
C ASN A 71 -3.07 -22.06 2.72
N GLU A 72 -3.43 -22.73 3.83
CA GLU A 72 -4.41 -22.24 4.80
C GLU A 72 -3.91 -20.93 5.45
N PHE A 73 -2.62 -20.86 5.77
CA PHE A 73 -2.00 -19.66 6.28
C PHE A 73 -2.05 -18.50 5.29
N LEU A 74 -1.77 -18.77 4.01
CA LEU A 74 -1.82 -17.74 2.95
C LEU A 74 -3.26 -17.28 2.67
N GLU A 75 -4.24 -18.17 2.77
CA GLU A 75 -5.66 -17.81 2.67
C GLU A 75 -6.08 -16.89 3.83
N ALA A 76 -5.70 -17.24 5.06
CA ALA A 76 -5.92 -16.40 6.23
C ALA A 76 -5.20 -15.04 6.12
N LEU A 77 -3.99 -15.02 5.57
CA LEU A 77 -3.25 -13.79 5.29
C LEU A 77 -4.00 -12.90 4.30
N GLN A 78 -4.53 -13.48 3.22
CA GLN A 78 -5.36 -12.76 2.25
C GLN A 78 -6.59 -12.16 2.92
N ALA A 79 -7.32 -12.94 3.71
CA ALA A 79 -8.51 -12.49 4.41
C ALA A 79 -8.19 -11.36 5.41
N ALA A 80 -7.11 -11.50 6.19
CA ALA A 80 -6.68 -10.49 7.15
C ALA A 80 -6.24 -9.18 6.48
N ILE A 81 -5.52 -9.26 5.36
CA ILE A 81 -5.12 -8.09 4.57
C ILE A 81 -6.36 -7.41 3.97
N ASN A 82 -7.33 -8.16 3.46
CA ASN A 82 -8.58 -7.62 2.94
C ASN A 82 -9.40 -6.94 4.04
N GLN A 83 -9.43 -7.49 5.26
CA GLN A 83 -10.06 -6.83 6.40
C GLN A 83 -9.40 -5.50 6.74
N MET A 84 -8.07 -5.43 6.74
CA MET A 84 -7.35 -4.17 6.93
C MET A 84 -7.64 -3.15 5.83
N SER A 85 -7.88 -3.61 4.60
CA SER A 85 -8.34 -2.77 3.49
C SER A 85 -9.73 -2.20 3.77
N ALA A 86 -10.67 -3.04 4.20
CA ALA A 86 -12.03 -2.63 4.55
C ALA A 86 -12.06 -1.61 5.71
N ASP A 87 -11.12 -1.73 6.65
CA ASP A 87 -10.93 -0.78 7.75
C ASP A 87 -10.24 0.54 7.30
N GLY A 88 -9.99 0.69 6.00
CA GLY A 88 -9.38 1.90 5.42
C GLY A 88 -7.88 2.05 5.68
N THR A 89 -7.18 0.99 6.06
CA THR A 89 -5.73 1.02 6.25
C THR A 89 -5.05 1.18 4.89
N ARG A 90 -4.14 2.14 4.76
CA ARG A 90 -3.30 2.26 3.55
C ARG A 90 -2.31 1.11 3.47
N ILE A 91 -2.05 0.64 2.28
CA ILE A 91 -1.08 -0.44 2.03
C ILE A 91 0.31 -0.14 2.62
N SER A 92 0.73 1.12 2.58
CA SER A 92 2.01 1.58 3.14
C SER A 92 2.12 1.37 4.66
N PHE A 93 1.01 1.22 5.37
CA PHE A 93 0.98 1.03 6.82
C PHE A 93 0.79 -0.43 7.23
N VAL A 94 0.47 -1.33 6.32
CA VAL A 94 0.22 -2.74 6.64
C VAL A 94 1.42 -3.39 7.33
N THR A 95 2.64 -3.11 6.85
CA THR A 95 3.87 -3.64 7.48
C THR A 95 4.09 -3.14 8.91
N SER A 96 3.68 -1.91 9.22
CA SER A 96 3.81 -1.34 10.56
C SER A 96 2.72 -1.83 11.52
N LYS A 97 1.62 -2.36 11.00
CA LYS A 97 0.48 -2.88 11.76
C LYS A 97 0.52 -4.39 11.97
N ALA A 98 1.72 -4.97 12.07
CA ALA A 98 1.91 -6.42 12.22
C ALA A 98 1.12 -7.04 13.39
N ARG A 99 0.92 -6.31 14.49
CA ARG A 99 0.12 -6.76 15.63
C ARG A 99 -1.37 -6.87 15.30
N GLU A 100 -1.92 -5.93 14.55
CA GLU A 100 -3.32 -5.98 14.09
C GLU A 100 -3.51 -7.12 13.10
N LEU A 101 -2.60 -7.24 12.13
CA LEU A 101 -2.60 -8.34 11.18
C LEU A 101 -2.56 -9.72 11.89
N SER A 102 -1.70 -9.88 12.89
CA SER A 102 -1.62 -11.12 13.68
C SER A 102 -2.93 -11.46 14.37
N LYS A 103 -3.64 -10.48 14.90
CA LYS A 103 -4.95 -10.68 15.53
C LYS A 103 -6.01 -11.12 14.51
N TYR A 104 -6.07 -10.48 13.35
CA TYR A 104 -7.01 -10.89 12.29
C TYR A 104 -6.72 -12.31 11.83
N MET A 105 -5.47 -12.66 11.61
CA MET A 105 -5.10 -14.01 11.20
C MET A 105 -5.42 -15.05 12.28
N ALA A 106 -5.13 -14.73 13.54
CA ALA A 106 -5.48 -15.63 14.66
C ALA A 106 -6.99 -15.89 14.72
N ASN A 107 -7.82 -14.86 14.48
CA ASN A 107 -9.27 -15.00 14.45
C ASN A 107 -9.75 -15.84 13.25
N VAL A 108 -9.18 -15.63 12.07
CA VAL A 108 -9.54 -16.38 10.85
C VAL A 108 -9.18 -17.86 11.00
N LEU A 109 -8.02 -18.15 11.60
CA LEU A 109 -7.52 -19.51 11.78
C LEU A 109 -7.99 -20.19 13.08
N ASP A 110 -8.76 -19.49 13.93
CA ASP A 110 -9.12 -20.00 15.26
C ASP A 110 -9.87 -21.33 15.21
N GLU A 111 -10.86 -21.44 14.34
CA GLU A 111 -11.64 -22.66 14.21
C GLU A 111 -10.79 -23.85 13.73
N GLU A 112 -10.06 -23.67 12.64
CA GLU A 112 -9.31 -24.76 12.02
C GLU A 112 -8.03 -25.14 12.77
N TRP A 113 -7.29 -24.13 13.22
CA TRP A 113 -5.98 -24.36 13.84
C TRP A 113 -6.04 -24.51 15.34
N ASN A 114 -6.79 -23.66 16.04
CA ASN A 114 -6.86 -23.71 17.50
C ASN A 114 -7.88 -24.74 17.97
N GLN A 115 -9.13 -24.66 17.51
CA GLN A 115 -10.19 -25.54 17.99
C GLN A 115 -10.03 -26.99 17.48
N ASN A 116 -9.70 -27.18 16.21
CA ASN A 116 -9.62 -28.52 15.63
C ASN A 116 -8.24 -29.16 15.80
N ARG A 117 -7.13 -28.38 15.64
CA ARG A 117 -5.77 -28.93 15.64
C ARG A 117 -4.94 -28.56 16.88
N GLY A 118 -5.43 -27.70 17.75
CA GLY A 118 -4.76 -27.33 19.00
C GLY A 118 -3.46 -26.55 18.82
N MET A 119 -3.35 -25.77 17.74
CA MET A 119 -2.23 -24.86 17.48
C MET A 119 -2.74 -23.45 17.14
N GLN A 120 -1.99 -22.41 17.48
CA GLN A 120 -2.40 -21.02 17.30
C GLN A 120 -1.26 -20.19 16.74
N VAL A 121 -1.61 -19.26 15.81
CA VAL A 121 -0.70 -18.21 15.36
C VAL A 121 -0.52 -17.19 16.47
N GLN A 122 0.75 -16.93 16.85
CA GLN A 122 1.09 -15.96 17.89
C GLN A 122 1.48 -14.61 17.32
N SER A 123 2.27 -14.61 16.26
CA SER A 123 2.72 -13.39 15.61
C SER A 123 2.92 -13.59 14.11
N VAL A 124 2.67 -12.54 13.34
CA VAL A 124 2.97 -12.48 11.90
C VAL A 124 3.76 -11.22 11.62
N GLY A 125 4.93 -11.37 11.03
CA GLY A 125 5.78 -10.28 10.61
C GLY A 125 5.93 -10.26 9.09
N ILE A 126 5.47 -9.19 8.44
CA ILE A 126 5.73 -8.97 7.02
C ILE A 126 7.12 -8.34 6.89
N GLY A 127 8.05 -9.08 6.30
CA GLY A 127 9.41 -8.61 6.06
C GLY A 127 9.49 -7.62 4.92
N SER A 128 8.78 -7.88 3.81
CA SER A 128 8.60 -6.91 2.74
C SER A 128 7.33 -7.13 1.95
N LEU A 129 6.87 -6.05 1.33
CA LEU A 129 5.81 -6.02 0.33
C LEU A 129 6.42 -5.53 -0.98
N SER A 130 6.17 -6.25 -2.06
CA SER A 130 6.52 -5.83 -3.42
C SER A 130 5.26 -5.76 -4.26
N TYR A 131 5.17 -4.74 -5.09
CA TYR A 131 4.05 -4.55 -6.00
C TYR A 131 4.38 -5.16 -7.35
N ASP A 132 3.36 -5.56 -8.08
CA ASP A 132 3.53 -5.87 -9.49
C ASP A 132 3.80 -4.58 -10.31
N GLU A 133 4.22 -4.74 -11.55
CA GLU A 133 4.60 -3.59 -12.39
C GLU A 133 3.42 -2.64 -12.66
N GLU A 134 2.21 -3.16 -12.80
CA GLU A 134 1.02 -2.35 -13.06
C GLU A 134 0.63 -1.53 -11.83
N SER A 135 0.60 -2.16 -10.66
CA SER A 135 0.35 -1.48 -9.39
C SER A 135 1.41 -0.42 -9.10
N GLN A 136 2.68 -0.72 -9.40
CA GLN A 136 3.76 0.25 -9.24
C GLN A 136 3.59 1.46 -10.19
N LYS A 137 3.16 1.24 -11.42
CA LYS A 137 2.84 2.32 -12.37
C LYS A 137 1.69 3.18 -11.87
N LEU A 138 0.61 2.57 -11.35
CA LEU A 138 -0.53 3.30 -10.78
C LEU A 138 -0.11 4.16 -9.58
N ILE A 139 0.68 3.60 -8.66
CA ILE A 139 1.23 4.32 -7.50
C ILE A 139 2.06 5.52 -7.97
N ASN A 140 2.97 5.30 -8.93
CA ASN A 140 3.84 6.35 -9.46
C ASN A 140 3.03 7.44 -10.18
N MET A 141 2.06 7.07 -10.99
CA MET A 141 1.18 8.01 -11.69
C MET A 141 0.38 8.87 -10.72
N ARG A 142 -0.17 8.27 -9.66
CA ARG A 142 -0.88 9.01 -8.63
C ARG A 142 0.03 9.95 -7.85
N ASN A 143 1.22 9.49 -7.50
CA ASN A 143 2.21 10.32 -6.81
C ASN A 143 2.65 11.51 -7.68
N GLN A 144 2.85 11.29 -8.99
CA GLN A 144 3.11 12.38 -9.94
C GLN A 144 1.92 13.34 -10.02
N GLY A 145 0.70 12.83 -10.11
CA GLY A 145 -0.51 13.65 -10.11
C GLY A 145 -0.65 14.47 -8.82
N ALA A 146 -0.35 13.89 -7.68
CA ALA A 146 -0.37 14.57 -6.39
C ALA A 146 0.71 15.67 -6.31
N MET A 147 1.92 15.42 -6.82
CA MET A 147 2.97 16.44 -6.92
C MET A 147 2.56 17.58 -7.86
N LEU A 148 1.95 17.27 -9.01
CA LEU A 148 1.51 18.26 -9.99
C LEU A 148 0.23 18.98 -9.57
N SER A 149 -0.42 18.59 -8.48
CA SER A 149 -1.54 19.34 -7.91
C SER A 149 -1.09 20.61 -7.21
N ASP A 150 0.18 20.70 -6.79
CA ASP A 150 0.79 21.93 -6.30
C ASP A 150 1.17 22.81 -7.51
N PRO A 151 0.64 24.05 -7.63
CA PRO A 151 0.89 24.91 -8.76
C PRO A 151 2.37 25.23 -8.96
N SER A 152 3.15 25.40 -7.90
CA SER A 152 4.57 25.75 -7.95
C SER A 152 5.41 24.58 -8.47
N VAL A 153 5.10 23.36 -8.02
CA VAL A 153 5.77 22.13 -8.47
C VAL A 153 5.43 21.83 -9.93
N ARG A 154 4.16 22.02 -10.32
CA ARG A 154 3.70 21.83 -11.68
C ARG A 154 4.43 22.76 -12.66
N GLU A 155 4.56 24.04 -12.31
CA GLU A 155 5.25 25.01 -13.15
C GLU A 155 6.73 24.65 -13.35
N GLY A 156 7.43 24.29 -12.26
CA GLY A 156 8.81 23.81 -12.33
C GLY A 156 8.97 22.54 -13.17
N TYR A 157 8.02 21.61 -13.07
CA TYR A 157 8.02 20.38 -13.87
C TYR A 157 7.85 20.64 -15.35
N VAL A 158 6.90 21.53 -15.72
CA VAL A 158 6.65 21.93 -17.12
C VAL A 158 7.86 22.64 -17.70
N GLN A 159 8.45 23.59 -16.97
CA GLN A 159 9.67 24.29 -17.40
C GLN A 159 10.84 23.30 -17.60
N GLY A 160 11.03 22.36 -16.68
CA GLY A 160 12.05 21.33 -16.80
C GLY A 160 11.80 20.36 -17.95
N ALA A 161 10.54 20.03 -18.26
CA ALA A 161 10.18 19.21 -19.41
C ALA A 161 10.47 19.92 -20.75
N ILE A 162 10.17 21.21 -20.81
CA ILE A 162 10.47 22.06 -21.98
C ILE A 162 11.98 22.15 -22.18
N ALA A 163 12.75 22.41 -21.12
CA ALA A 163 14.21 22.48 -21.18
C ALA A 163 14.84 21.19 -21.71
N ARG A 164 14.41 20.03 -21.20
CA ARG A 164 14.86 18.72 -21.70
C ARG A 164 14.45 18.46 -23.15
N GLY A 165 13.24 18.90 -23.55
CA GLY A 165 12.80 18.80 -24.94
C GLY A 165 13.68 19.64 -25.89
N VAL A 166 14.05 20.84 -25.49
CA VAL A 166 14.96 21.72 -26.25
C VAL A 166 16.37 21.13 -26.30
N GLU A 167 16.88 20.60 -25.21
CA GLU A 167 18.19 19.94 -25.17
C GLU A 167 18.24 18.70 -26.08
N ALA A 168 17.23 17.85 -26.03
CA ALA A 168 17.11 16.68 -26.89
C ALA A 168 17.00 17.07 -28.39
N ALA A 169 16.31 18.16 -28.71
CA ALA A 169 16.21 18.68 -30.05
C ALA A 169 17.55 19.30 -30.53
N GLY A 170 18.30 19.94 -29.64
CA GLY A 170 19.60 20.54 -29.94
C GLY A 170 20.73 19.51 -30.15
N SER A 171 20.62 18.31 -29.54
CA SER A 171 21.62 17.24 -29.67
C SER A 171 21.51 16.46 -31.00
N ASN A 172 20.46 16.67 -31.79
CA ASN A 172 20.20 15.99 -33.04
C ASN A 172 20.77 16.78 -34.23
N THR A 173 21.98 16.46 -34.66
CA THR A 173 22.72 17.15 -35.74
C THR A 173 22.03 17.13 -37.10
N ALA A 174 21.09 16.23 -37.35
CA ALA A 174 20.33 16.14 -38.61
C ALA A 174 19.09 17.07 -38.66
N GLY A 175 18.71 17.68 -37.56
CA GLY A 175 17.49 18.47 -37.43
C GLY A 175 17.65 19.90 -36.94
N ALA A 176 18.88 20.44 -36.87
CA ALA A 176 19.12 21.77 -36.30
C ALA A 176 18.28 22.91 -36.93
N GLY A 177 18.01 22.87 -38.24
CA GLY A 177 17.15 23.83 -38.90
C GLY A 177 15.66 23.64 -38.61
N ALA A 178 15.18 22.41 -38.54
CA ALA A 178 13.81 22.07 -38.19
C ALA A 178 13.54 22.30 -36.70
N ALA A 179 14.53 22.02 -35.84
CA ALA A 179 14.47 22.32 -34.42
C ALA A 179 14.37 23.83 -34.12
N PHE A 180 15.08 24.67 -34.88
CA PHE A 180 14.99 26.12 -34.70
C PHE A 180 13.63 26.68 -35.15
N MET A 181 13.06 26.15 -36.23
CA MET A 181 11.69 26.48 -36.64
C MET A 181 10.65 25.96 -35.64
N GLY A 182 10.85 24.74 -35.13
CA GLY A 182 10.00 24.13 -34.11
C GLY A 182 10.04 24.92 -32.80
N VAL A 183 11.21 25.38 -32.38
CA VAL A 183 11.38 26.24 -31.18
C VAL A 183 10.74 27.59 -31.38
N GLY A 184 10.86 28.23 -32.55
CA GLY A 184 10.21 29.50 -32.82
C GLY A 184 8.68 29.46 -32.84
N LEU A 185 8.13 28.43 -33.49
CA LEU A 185 6.68 28.14 -33.45
C LEU A 185 6.23 27.59 -32.10
N GLY A 186 7.07 26.77 -31.44
CA GLY A 186 6.82 26.23 -30.11
C GLY A 186 6.88 27.26 -29.01
N MET A 187 7.77 28.26 -29.06
CA MET A 187 7.79 29.37 -28.11
C MET A 187 6.55 30.27 -28.23
N ASN A 188 6.01 30.49 -29.46
CA ASN A 188 4.78 31.23 -29.62
C ASN A 188 3.55 30.42 -29.12
N ALA A 189 3.53 29.12 -29.37
CA ALA A 189 2.52 28.22 -28.81
C ALA A 189 2.72 27.97 -27.29
N ALA A 190 3.96 27.88 -26.81
CA ALA A 190 4.28 27.71 -25.39
C ALA A 190 4.00 29.02 -24.60
N GLY A 191 4.17 30.18 -25.20
CA GLY A 191 3.76 31.45 -24.59
C GLY A 191 2.24 31.50 -24.33
N ASN A 192 1.44 31.05 -25.29
CA ASN A 192 0.00 30.89 -25.11
C ASN A 192 -0.39 29.77 -24.17
N MET A 193 0.33 28.64 -24.20
CA MET A 193 0.10 27.54 -23.23
C MET A 193 0.56 27.93 -21.83
N ALA A 194 1.71 28.57 -21.66
CA ALA A 194 2.15 29.07 -20.37
C ALA A 194 1.16 30.07 -19.76
N GLY A 195 0.59 30.95 -20.57
CA GLY A 195 -0.48 31.87 -20.18
C GLY A 195 -1.77 31.13 -19.77
N ALA A 196 -2.15 30.07 -20.51
CA ALA A 196 -3.32 29.25 -20.18
C ALA A 196 -3.10 28.43 -18.89
N PHE A 197 -1.91 27.90 -18.69
CA PHE A 197 -1.56 27.18 -17.43
C PHE A 197 -1.50 28.15 -16.24
N SER A 198 -0.98 29.37 -16.42
CA SER A 198 -0.95 30.39 -15.39
C SER A 198 -2.36 30.87 -15.00
N ALA A 199 -3.27 31.03 -15.96
CA ALA A 199 -4.66 31.35 -15.69
C ALA A 199 -5.40 30.22 -14.96
N SER A 200 -5.18 28.96 -15.34
CA SER A 200 -5.74 27.80 -14.67
C SER A 200 -5.18 27.62 -13.26
N ASN A 201 -3.91 27.96 -13.04
CA ASN A 201 -3.28 27.98 -11.73
C ASN A 201 -3.90 29.04 -10.80
N GLN A 202 -4.15 30.23 -11.31
CA GLN A 202 -4.81 31.27 -10.53
C GLN A 202 -6.22 30.88 -10.11
N GLN A 203 -7.00 30.28 -11.02
CA GLN A 203 -8.31 29.73 -10.68
C GLN A 203 -8.22 28.67 -9.60
N GLN A 204 -7.28 27.74 -9.71
CA GLN A 204 -7.14 26.65 -8.74
C GLN A 204 -6.68 27.16 -7.37
N MET A 205 -5.81 28.17 -7.31
CA MET A 205 -5.45 28.82 -6.05
C MET A 205 -6.63 29.55 -5.40
N GLN A 206 -7.48 30.21 -6.19
CA GLN A 206 -8.71 30.82 -5.68
C GLN A 206 -9.68 29.79 -5.11
N TYR A 207 -9.85 28.61 -5.76
CA TYR A 207 -10.67 27.51 -5.24
C TYR A 207 -10.12 26.95 -3.95
N GLN A 208 -8.79 26.78 -3.83
CA GLN A 208 -8.17 26.31 -2.59
C GLN A 208 -8.32 27.30 -1.44
N GLN A 209 -8.17 28.59 -1.69
CA GLN A 209 -8.41 29.63 -0.69
C GLN A 209 -9.87 29.68 -0.24
N ALA A 210 -10.82 29.53 -1.17
CA ALA A 210 -12.23 29.46 -0.84
C ALA A 210 -12.60 28.23 0.01
N GLN A 211 -12.00 27.08 -0.27
CA GLN A 211 -12.19 25.87 0.54
C GLN A 211 -11.59 26.00 1.95
N GLN A 212 -10.43 26.65 2.09
CA GLN A 212 -9.85 26.89 3.42
C GLN A 212 -10.70 27.85 4.25
N GLN A 213 -11.32 28.85 3.64
CA GLN A 213 -12.25 29.74 4.34
C GLN A 213 -13.53 29.01 4.79
N HIS A 214 -14.03 28.07 3.99
CA HIS A 214 -15.18 27.24 4.39
C HIS A 214 -14.83 26.27 5.54
N CYS A 215 -13.61 25.74 5.58
CA CYS A 215 -13.17 24.88 6.66
C CYS A 215 -13.05 25.64 8.00
N LEU A 216 -12.66 26.92 7.96
CA LEU A 216 -12.56 27.77 9.16
C LEU A 216 -13.93 28.18 9.71
N LEU A 217 -14.99 28.20 8.90
CA LEU A 217 -16.36 28.47 9.35
C LEU A 217 -16.94 27.33 10.20
N TYR A 218 -16.49 26.09 10.00
CA TYR A 218 -16.93 24.93 10.78
C TYR A 218 -16.19 24.77 12.13
N THR A 219 -15.05 25.44 12.30
CA THR A 219 -14.26 25.37 13.54
C THR A 219 -14.48 26.56 14.47
N SER A 220 -15.23 27.57 14.05
CA SER A 220 -15.61 28.67 14.94
C SER A 220 -16.82 28.28 15.79
N PRO A 221 -16.76 28.43 17.12
CA PRO A 221 -17.89 28.09 17.99
C PRO A 221 -19.12 28.91 17.61
N SER A 222 -20.25 28.20 17.47
CA SER A 222 -21.54 28.79 17.17
C SER A 222 -21.87 29.94 18.15
N PRO A 223 -22.57 30.98 17.72
CA PRO A 223 -23.05 32.02 18.61
C PRO A 223 -23.85 31.48 19.80
N ARG A 224 -24.45 30.30 19.70
CA ARG A 224 -25.17 29.62 20.81
C ARG A 224 -24.25 29.07 21.88
N ASP A 225 -23.02 28.74 21.57
CA ASP A 225 -22.07 28.18 22.54
C ASP A 225 -21.45 29.28 23.43
N ARG A 226 -21.48 30.54 22.98
CA ARG A 226 -21.04 31.70 23.78
C ARG A 226 -22.01 32.10 24.86
N GLN A 227 -23.26 31.68 24.81
CA GLN A 227 -24.29 32.02 25.81
C GLN A 227 -24.28 31.05 27.00
N LYS A 228 -23.62 29.91 26.93
CA LYS A 228 -23.52 28.94 28.04
C LYS A 228 -22.32 29.14 28.96
N SER A 229 -21.48 30.13 28.69
CA SER A 229 -20.24 30.42 29.46
C SER A 229 -20.33 31.74 30.26
N ARG A 230 -21.54 32.14 30.63
CA ARG A 230 -21.77 33.22 31.63
C ARG A 230 -22.64 32.72 32.75
#